data_abc7a5d65c03498ce47ae8e8908b3485
#
_entry.id   abc7a5d65c03498ce47ae8e8908b3485
#
_cell.length_a   1.000
_cell.length_b   1.000
_cell.length_c   1.000
_cell.angle_alpha   90.00
_cell.angle_beta   90.00
_cell.angle_gamma   90.00
#
_symmetry.space_group_name_H-M   'P 1'
#
loop_
_entity.id
_entity.type
_entity.pdbx_description
1 polymer ?
#
loop_
_entity_poly.entity_id
_entity_poly.type
_entity_poly.pdbx_seq_one_letter_code
_entity_poly.pdbx_strand_id
1 'polypeptide(L)'
;MSFKFDIEKFHDNEDVLKNYEKIKKNNIFEPYLFLNEKAAVIGVRSEQLTHGAQLMIPVPKDTDDVRIFAERELEARKTPFILKRTDGAHIDYWKIEDLQ
;
A
#
# COMPACT_ATOMS: atom_id res chain seq x y z
N MET A 1 -19.08 13.73 -7.00
CA MET A 1 -18.20 12.53 -7.06
C MET A 1 -17.14 12.63 -5.99
N SER A 2 -17.05 11.65 -5.12
CA SER A 2 -16.08 11.66 -4.03
C SER A 2 -15.17 10.44 -4.14
N PHE A 3 -13.95 10.69 -4.61
CA PHE A 3 -12.91 9.67 -4.61
C PHE A 3 -12.19 9.72 -3.27
N LYS A 4 -12.10 8.56 -2.62
CA LYS A 4 -11.37 8.40 -1.36
C LYS A 4 -10.46 7.19 -1.45
N PHE A 5 -9.39 7.21 -0.69
CA PHE A 5 -8.56 6.02 -0.54
C PHE A 5 -8.23 5.78 0.93
N ASP A 6 -8.06 4.51 1.28
CA ASP A 6 -7.63 4.09 2.60
C ASP A 6 -6.50 3.09 2.46
N ILE A 7 -5.57 3.14 3.40
CA ILE A 7 -4.46 2.20 3.48
C ILE A 7 -4.86 1.10 4.45
N GLU A 8 -4.95 -0.13 3.95
CA GLU A 8 -5.40 -1.28 4.73
C GLU A 8 -4.27 -2.27 4.96
N LYS A 9 -4.28 -2.89 6.13
CA LYS A 9 -3.30 -3.93 6.48
C LYS A 9 -3.80 -5.30 6.03
N PHE A 10 -2.89 -6.19 5.70
CA PHE A 10 -3.23 -7.53 5.25
C PHE A 10 -4.04 -8.31 6.27
N HIS A 11 -3.65 -8.29 7.55
CA HIS A 11 -4.34 -9.08 8.58
C HIS A 11 -5.75 -8.60 8.88
N ASP A 12 -6.07 -7.34 8.57
CA ASP A 12 -7.41 -6.78 8.73
C ASP A 12 -8.29 -7.05 7.51
N ASN A 13 -7.76 -7.67 6.48
CA ASN A 13 -8.43 -7.86 5.19
C ASN A 13 -8.22 -9.26 4.62
N GLU A 14 -8.29 -10.27 5.49
CA GLU A 14 -8.08 -11.66 5.08
C GLU A 14 -9.07 -12.11 4.00
N ASP A 15 -10.33 -11.67 4.08
CA ASP A 15 -11.34 -12.01 3.08
C ASP A 15 -11.01 -11.42 1.71
N VAL A 16 -10.51 -10.18 1.70
CA VAL A 16 -10.07 -9.52 0.46
C VAL A 16 -8.90 -10.27 -0.15
N LEU A 17 -7.91 -10.64 0.66
CA LEU A 17 -6.75 -11.40 0.19
C LEU A 17 -7.14 -12.77 -0.37
N LYS A 18 -8.08 -13.43 0.30
CA LYS A 18 -8.55 -14.76 -0.10
C LYS A 18 -9.22 -14.75 -1.47
N ASN A 19 -9.93 -13.67 -1.79
CA ASN A 19 -10.65 -13.51 -3.05
C ASN A 19 -10.02 -12.47 -3.97
N TYR A 20 -8.77 -12.12 -3.73
CA TYR A 20 -8.12 -10.98 -4.37
C TYR A 20 -8.14 -11.04 -5.90
N GLU A 21 -7.87 -12.19 -6.49
CA GLU A 21 -7.83 -12.31 -7.95
C GLU A 21 -9.19 -12.01 -8.60
N LYS A 22 -10.29 -12.38 -7.93
CA LYS A 22 -11.63 -12.04 -8.40
C LYS A 22 -11.92 -10.56 -8.22
N ILE A 23 -11.56 -10.01 -7.07
CA ILE A 23 -11.78 -8.59 -6.73
C ILE A 23 -11.00 -7.72 -7.69
N LYS A 24 -9.75 -8.07 -7.98
CA LYS A 24 -8.86 -7.34 -8.87
C LYS A 24 -9.45 -7.18 -10.28
N LYS A 25 -10.14 -8.20 -10.77
CA LYS A 25 -10.77 -8.16 -12.10
C LYS A 25 -11.89 -7.13 -12.19
N ASN A 26 -12.47 -6.75 -11.07
CA ASN A 26 -13.56 -5.77 -11.02
C ASN A 26 -13.06 -4.35 -10.73
N ASN A 27 -11.76 -4.16 -10.58
CA ASN A 27 -11.19 -2.84 -10.35
C ASN A 27 -11.33 -1.98 -11.60
N ILE A 28 -11.70 -0.72 -11.41
CA ILE A 28 -11.93 0.22 -12.51
C ILE A 28 -10.88 1.33 -12.59
N PHE A 29 -10.19 1.63 -11.49
CA PHE A 29 -9.13 2.63 -11.49
C PHE A 29 -7.86 2.06 -12.09
N GLU A 30 -7.06 2.94 -12.68
CA GLU A 30 -5.79 2.53 -13.28
C GLU A 30 -4.83 1.99 -12.22
N PRO A 31 -4.01 0.99 -12.57
CA PRO A 31 -3.09 0.35 -11.62
C PRO A 31 -1.83 1.17 -11.38
N TYR A 32 -1.99 2.46 -11.10
CA TYR A 32 -0.89 3.36 -10.80
C TYR A 32 -1.04 3.91 -9.40
N LEU A 33 0.09 4.13 -8.75
CA LEU A 33 0.11 4.74 -7.43
C LEU A 33 0.08 6.26 -7.61
N PHE A 34 -1.00 6.89 -7.16
CA PHE A 34 -1.16 8.33 -7.26
C PHE A 34 -0.27 9.05 -6.24
N LEU A 35 0.10 10.29 -6.53
CA LEU A 35 1.05 11.04 -5.72
C LEU A 35 0.64 11.15 -4.25
N ASN A 36 -0.61 11.50 -3.99
CA ASN A 36 -1.11 11.64 -2.62
C ASN A 36 -1.21 10.29 -1.89
N GLU A 37 -1.48 9.21 -2.63
CA GLU A 37 -1.46 7.86 -2.08
C GLU A 37 -0.05 7.45 -1.68
N LYS A 38 0.92 7.74 -2.55
CA LYS A 38 2.33 7.46 -2.29
C LYS A 38 2.80 8.16 -1.01
N ALA A 39 2.48 9.44 -0.86
CA ALA A 39 2.85 10.21 0.33
C ALA A 39 2.23 9.62 1.59
N ALA A 40 0.96 9.23 1.53
CA ALA A 40 0.25 8.64 2.65
C ALA A 40 0.83 7.28 3.04
N VAL A 41 1.15 6.43 2.05
CA VAL A 41 1.74 5.11 2.29
C VAL A 41 3.10 5.26 2.99
N ILE A 42 3.94 6.15 2.50
CA ILE A 42 5.26 6.40 3.11
C ILE A 42 5.11 6.88 4.55
N GLY A 43 4.15 7.78 4.82
CA GLY A 43 3.91 8.27 6.17
C GLY A 43 3.47 7.17 7.13
N VAL A 44 2.47 6.39 6.76
CA VAL A 44 1.97 5.29 7.59
C VAL A 44 3.04 4.23 7.80
N ARG A 45 3.76 3.87 6.75
CA ARG A 45 4.79 2.83 6.84
C ARG A 45 5.97 3.27 7.70
N SER A 46 6.37 4.54 7.58
CA SER A 46 7.44 5.10 8.43
C SER A 46 7.10 4.99 9.91
N GLU A 47 5.85 5.28 10.27
CA GLU A 47 5.38 5.15 11.64
C GLU A 47 5.45 3.70 12.12
N GLN A 48 5.00 2.74 11.30
CA GLN A 48 5.08 1.33 11.64
C GLN A 48 6.53 0.88 11.85
N LEU A 49 7.44 1.28 10.97
CA LEU A 49 8.86 0.93 11.07
C LEU A 49 9.48 1.53 12.33
N THR A 50 9.10 2.75 12.70
CA THR A 50 9.54 3.39 13.95
C THR A 50 9.12 2.58 15.17
N HIS A 51 7.97 1.91 15.10
CA HIS A 51 7.45 1.08 16.19
C HIS A 51 7.85 -0.40 16.09
N GLY A 52 8.84 -0.71 15.27
CA GLY A 52 9.45 -2.04 15.24
C GLY A 52 8.89 -3.00 14.21
N ALA A 53 8.11 -2.53 13.23
CA ALA A 53 7.64 -3.40 12.16
C ALA A 53 8.82 -3.92 11.34
N GLN A 54 8.68 -5.13 10.81
CA GLN A 54 9.72 -5.74 9.99
C GLN A 54 9.80 -5.09 8.62
N LEU A 55 11.01 -4.67 8.23
CA LEU A 55 11.26 -4.14 6.89
C LEU A 55 11.24 -5.28 5.87
N MET A 56 10.58 -5.09 4.75
CA MET A 56 10.38 -6.11 3.71
C MET A 56 11.43 -6.09 2.61
N ILE A 57 12.48 -5.31 2.77
CA ILE A 57 13.65 -5.26 1.89
C ILE A 57 14.89 -5.43 2.75
N PRO A 58 16.05 -5.74 2.16
CA PRO A 58 17.30 -5.76 2.94
C PRO A 58 17.54 -4.38 3.58
N VAL A 59 17.98 -4.38 4.83
CA VAL A 59 18.19 -3.14 5.57
C VAL A 59 19.27 -2.31 4.85
N PRO A 60 18.96 -1.07 4.44
CA PRO A 60 19.95 -0.19 3.83
C PRO A 60 21.11 0.09 4.77
N LYS A 61 22.33 0.11 4.24
CA LYS A 61 23.52 0.34 5.04
C LYS A 61 23.98 1.80 5.03
N ASP A 62 23.41 2.60 4.14
CA ASP A 62 23.80 3.98 3.90
C ASP A 62 22.98 5.00 4.67
N THR A 63 21.96 4.56 5.40
CA THR A 63 21.07 5.44 6.16
C THR A 63 20.43 4.70 7.32
N ASP A 64 20.04 5.45 8.36
CA ASP A 64 19.23 4.96 9.48
C ASP A 64 17.83 5.58 9.47
N ASP A 65 17.52 6.36 8.44
CA ASP A 65 16.25 7.09 8.37
C ASP A 65 15.13 6.17 7.95
N VAL A 66 14.16 5.96 8.85
CA VAL A 66 13.01 5.07 8.57
C VAL A 66 12.15 5.57 7.43
N ARG A 67 12.11 6.89 7.19
CA ARG A 67 11.38 7.44 6.05
C ARG A 67 12.00 6.98 4.74
N ILE A 68 13.32 6.98 4.66
CA ILE A 68 14.04 6.47 3.48
C ILE A 68 13.81 4.97 3.34
N PHE A 69 13.79 4.23 4.44
CA PHE A 69 13.46 2.81 4.42
C PHE A 69 12.08 2.59 3.80
N ALA A 70 11.08 3.36 4.23
CA ALA A 70 9.72 3.26 3.70
C ALA A 70 9.66 3.62 2.22
N GLU A 71 10.38 4.66 1.79
CA GLU A 71 10.44 5.06 0.39
C GLU A 71 11.04 3.96 -0.48
N ARG A 72 12.15 3.36 -0.05
CA ARG A 72 12.81 2.29 -0.80
C ARG A 72 11.99 1.02 -0.85
N GLU A 73 11.30 0.69 0.24
CA GLU A 73 10.38 -0.43 0.28
C GLU A 73 9.24 -0.23 -0.72
N LEU A 74 8.70 0.98 -0.80
CA LEU A 74 7.64 1.30 -1.73
C LEU A 74 8.14 1.30 -3.19
N GLU A 75 9.34 1.79 -3.45
CA GLU A 75 9.93 1.72 -4.77
C GLU A 75 10.07 0.29 -5.25
N ALA A 76 10.41 -0.62 -4.35
CA ALA A 76 10.50 -2.05 -4.64
C ALA A 76 9.12 -2.73 -4.67
N ARG A 77 8.04 -2.01 -4.37
CA ARG A 77 6.67 -2.53 -4.29
C ARG A 77 6.53 -3.67 -3.29
N LYS A 78 7.26 -3.60 -2.18
CA LYS A 78 7.24 -4.62 -1.12
C LYS A 78 6.45 -4.17 0.12
N THR A 79 5.91 -2.96 0.13
CA THR A 79 5.11 -2.46 1.24
C THR A 79 3.89 -3.35 1.45
N PRO A 80 3.67 -3.92 2.65
CA PRO A 80 2.62 -4.91 2.88
C PRO A 80 1.26 -4.26 3.14
N PHE A 81 0.76 -3.50 2.19
CA PHE A 81 -0.54 -2.83 2.28
C PHE A 81 -1.43 -3.15 1.10
N ILE A 82 -2.73 -3.01 1.33
CA ILE A 82 -3.75 -2.98 0.30
C ILE A 82 -4.24 -1.53 0.22
N LEU A 83 -4.32 -1.00 -0.98
CA LEU A 83 -4.90 0.31 -1.22
C LEU A 83 -6.36 0.13 -1.60
N LYS A 84 -7.25 0.66 -0.77
CA LYS A 84 -8.70 0.63 -1.00
C LYS A 84 -9.11 1.97 -1.57
N ARG A 85 -9.62 1.97 -2.79
CA ARG A 85 -10.10 3.17 -3.46
C ARG A 85 -11.62 3.11 -3.58
N THR A 86 -12.29 4.14 -3.11
CA THR A 86 -13.74 4.21 -3.12
C THR A 86 -14.20 5.38 -3.97
N ASP A 87 -15.12 5.13 -4.90
CA ASP A 87 -15.77 6.15 -5.70
C ASP A 87 -17.26 5.83 -5.74
N GLY A 88 -18.05 6.57 -4.97
CA GLY A 88 -19.47 6.26 -4.80
C GLY A 88 -19.67 4.87 -4.21
N ALA A 89 -20.40 4.02 -4.92
CA ALA A 89 -20.66 2.64 -4.49
C ALA A 89 -19.59 1.65 -4.92
N HIS A 90 -18.67 2.07 -5.80
CA HIS A 90 -17.62 1.19 -6.31
C HIS A 90 -16.39 1.23 -5.43
N ILE A 91 -15.80 0.06 -5.18
CA ILE A 91 -14.59 -0.09 -4.36
C ILE A 91 -13.57 -0.91 -5.12
N ASP A 92 -12.37 -0.36 -5.30
CA ASP A 92 -11.21 -1.08 -5.81
C ASP A 92 -10.32 -1.49 -4.65
N TYR A 93 -9.72 -2.67 -4.74
CA TYR A 93 -8.69 -3.15 -3.82
C TYR A 93 -7.44 -3.50 -4.63
N TRP A 94 -6.34 -2.85 -4.32
CA TRP A 94 -5.06 -3.10 -4.98
C TRP A 94 -3.98 -3.40 -3.95
N LYS A 95 -3.31 -4.53 -4.09
CA LYS A 95 -2.06 -4.73 -3.36
C LYS A 95 -1.01 -3.78 -3.94
N ILE A 96 -0.16 -3.23 -3.08
CA ILE A 96 0.89 -2.32 -3.53
C ILE A 96 1.76 -2.96 -4.61
N GLU A 97 2.04 -4.25 -4.51
CA GLU A 97 2.87 -4.97 -5.50
C GLU A 97 2.28 -4.98 -6.91
N ASP A 98 0.98 -4.75 -7.05
CA ASP A 98 0.29 -4.74 -8.34
C ASP A 98 0.14 -3.33 -8.92
N LEU A 99 0.60 -2.31 -8.22
CA LEU A 99 0.56 -0.92 -8.68
C LEU A 99 1.88 -0.52 -9.31
N GLN A 100 1.77 0.26 -10.36
CA GLN A 100 2.95 0.76 -11.08
C GLN A 100 3.37 2.15 -10.59
#